data_bb965eba06245372201be2fc46f39ac2
#
_entry.id   bb965eba06245372201be2fc46f39ac2
#
_cell.length_a   1.000
_cell.length_b   1.000
_cell.length_c   1.000
_cell.angle_alpha   90.00
_cell.angle_beta   90.00
_cell.angle_gamma   90.00
#
_symmetry.space_group_name_H-M   'P 1'
#
loop_
_entity.id
_entity.type
_entity.pdbx_description
1 polymer ?
#
loop_
_entity_poly.entity_id
_entity_poly.type
_entity_poly.pdbx_seq_one_letter_code
_entity_poly.pdbx_strand_id
1 'polypeptide(L)'
;MNRQPLRLSRRSILAAMAAPLPSAFAQARARVDTPLKIRSVEPFVVRIGRRRDIVCCRVRTEDGLHGWGEGTTPPTVAAVVAQIKSMAPLLVGQSAWDIERHWRKMYTVEENTLGGTLFAAISAIDIALWDLAGKAAGLPVYKLLGGKIHDRIRIYTSYRWGNIPRTRDAYFQRTRELMAEGATAGKWDPFGEYPGPERQLPSATLNEVREMVRGVREAGPNFDICVEAHGKFNIASAGRIVKMLEPFDPFFLEEPVPPENVDAMAALQASTNIPIATGEGLQSHFNFRETLAKRSARILQPDTARTGGITAMKKIAAMADAHYVTVAPHNPNGPVCTAASLHVAASIPNFLIMEEGNRETQQYGAIFADGWRTRSDYWPVPEAPGTGVDLSDAFLREYAVK
;
A
#
# COMPACT_ATOMS: atom_id res chain seq x y z
N MET A 1 7.13 33.11 55.58
CA MET A 1 7.35 33.73 54.25
C MET A 1 6.08 33.64 53.44
N ASN A 2 5.32 34.73 53.41
CA ASN A 2 4.02 34.82 52.72
C ASN A 2 4.23 35.06 51.22
N ARG A 3 3.90 34.06 50.38
CA ARG A 3 3.81 34.28 48.92
C ARG A 3 2.42 34.83 48.59
N GLN A 4 2.33 36.12 48.26
CA GLN A 4 1.13 36.69 47.69
C GLN A 4 0.90 36.12 46.27
N PRO A 5 -0.32 35.76 45.87
CA PRO A 5 -0.64 35.35 44.51
C PRO A 5 -0.58 36.59 43.57
N LEU A 6 0.18 36.48 42.47
CA LEU A 6 0.20 37.44 41.37
C LEU A 6 -1.21 37.56 40.77
N ARG A 7 -1.93 38.66 41.09
CA ARG A 7 -3.18 39.03 40.45
C ARG A 7 -2.86 39.73 39.13
N LEU A 8 -2.95 38.99 38.02
CA LEU A 8 -2.90 39.56 36.68
C LEU A 8 -4.18 40.37 36.45
N SER A 9 -4.06 41.66 36.11
CA SER A 9 -5.19 42.50 35.78
C SER A 9 -5.82 42.12 34.44
N ARG A 10 -7.13 42.35 34.24
CA ARG A 10 -7.79 42.15 32.93
C ARG A 10 -7.07 42.83 31.77
N ARG A 11 -6.41 43.96 32.01
CA ARG A 11 -5.58 44.67 31.01
C ARG A 11 -4.31 43.91 30.67
N SER A 12 -3.68 43.24 31.64
CA SER A 12 -2.50 42.42 31.40
C SER A 12 -2.81 41.13 30.60
N ILE A 13 -4.01 40.56 30.79
CA ILE A 13 -4.48 39.42 30.03
C ILE A 13 -4.81 39.83 28.60
N LEU A 14 -5.47 40.99 28.39
CA LEU A 14 -5.76 41.51 27.06
C LEU A 14 -4.49 41.93 26.28
N ALA A 15 -3.49 42.49 26.96
CA ALA A 15 -2.20 42.80 26.35
C ALA A 15 -1.39 41.58 25.99
N ALA A 16 -1.49 40.47 26.75
CA ALA A 16 -0.86 39.18 26.41
C ALA A 16 -1.53 38.49 25.18
N MET A 17 -2.83 38.76 24.97
CA MET A 17 -3.55 38.26 23.76
C MET A 17 -3.23 39.07 22.50
N ALA A 18 -2.68 40.27 22.61
CA ALA A 18 -2.27 41.14 21.50
C ALA A 18 -0.78 40.98 21.13
N ALA A 19 -0.02 40.10 21.82
CA ALA A 19 1.36 39.81 21.45
C ALA A 19 1.40 39.14 20.07
N PRO A 20 2.26 39.59 19.16
CA PRO A 20 2.41 38.95 17.86
C PRO A 20 2.81 37.48 18.09
N LEU A 21 2.04 36.56 17.50
CA LEU A 21 2.38 35.12 17.48
C LEU A 21 3.82 34.94 16.98
N PRO A 22 4.59 34.02 17.53
CA PRO A 22 5.93 33.71 17.02
C PRO A 22 5.88 33.58 15.49
N SER A 23 6.85 34.15 14.77
CA SER A 23 6.86 34.21 13.31
C SER A 23 6.69 32.86 12.63
N ALA A 24 7.22 31.77 13.24
CA ALA A 24 7.04 30.41 12.78
C ALA A 24 5.59 29.91 12.87
N PHE A 25 4.86 30.30 13.94
CA PHE A 25 3.44 29.93 14.11
C PHE A 25 2.54 30.70 13.13
N ALA A 26 2.83 31.97 12.92
CA ALA A 26 2.12 32.77 11.93
C ALA A 26 2.35 32.32 10.50
N GLN A 27 3.57 31.87 10.16
CA GLN A 27 3.89 31.29 8.85
C GLN A 27 3.24 29.92 8.65
N ALA A 28 3.22 29.05 9.66
CA ALA A 28 2.55 27.76 9.58
C ALA A 28 1.03 27.93 9.40
N ARG A 29 0.43 28.85 10.17
CA ARG A 29 -1.01 29.18 10.04
C ARG A 29 -1.35 29.75 8.67
N ALA A 30 -0.55 30.67 8.14
CA ALA A 30 -0.77 31.26 6.83
C ALA A 30 -0.75 30.21 5.70
N ARG A 31 0.07 29.14 5.82
CA ARG A 31 0.12 28.06 4.83
C ARG A 31 -1.12 27.16 4.87
N VAL A 32 -1.66 26.89 6.05
CA VAL A 32 -2.87 26.04 6.21
C VAL A 32 -4.14 26.83 5.86
N ASP A 33 -4.19 28.12 6.17
CA ASP A 33 -5.33 29.00 5.88
C ASP A 33 -5.40 29.44 4.40
N THR A 34 -4.35 29.20 3.60
CA THR A 34 -4.35 29.52 2.17
C THR A 34 -5.02 28.40 1.38
N PRO A 35 -6.06 28.68 0.59
CA PRO A 35 -6.65 27.69 -0.30
C PRO A 35 -5.60 27.29 -1.36
N LEU A 36 -5.06 26.07 -1.27
CA LEU A 36 -4.14 25.52 -2.25
C LEU A 36 -4.92 25.17 -3.53
N LYS A 37 -5.18 26.15 -4.40
CA LYS A 37 -5.94 25.91 -5.63
C LYS A 37 -5.17 25.04 -6.61
N ILE A 38 -5.79 23.96 -7.03
CA ILE A 38 -5.25 23.02 -8.01
C ILE A 38 -5.20 23.72 -9.38
N ARG A 39 -4.00 23.80 -9.96
CA ARG A 39 -3.76 24.31 -11.30
C ARG A 39 -3.85 23.21 -12.35
N SER A 40 -3.25 22.02 -12.06
CA SER A 40 -3.22 20.92 -13.01
C SER A 40 -3.15 19.57 -12.32
N VAL A 41 -3.63 18.53 -13.03
CA VAL A 41 -3.50 17.11 -12.69
C VAL A 41 -2.90 16.42 -13.92
N GLU A 42 -1.68 15.94 -13.81
CA GLU A 42 -0.85 15.52 -14.93
C GLU A 42 -0.38 14.07 -14.77
N PRO A 43 -0.84 13.12 -15.61
CA PRO A 43 -0.33 11.75 -15.57
C PRO A 43 1.00 11.63 -16.32
N PHE A 44 1.87 10.77 -15.80
CA PHE A 44 3.15 10.38 -16.39
C PHE A 44 3.24 8.86 -16.41
N VAL A 45 3.76 8.29 -17.50
CA VAL A 45 4.14 6.89 -17.54
C VAL A 45 5.64 6.82 -17.31
N VAL A 46 6.07 6.06 -16.32
CA VAL A 46 7.48 5.94 -15.93
C VAL A 46 7.90 4.47 -15.98
N ARG A 47 9.10 4.20 -16.53
CA ARG A 47 9.69 2.86 -16.57
C ARG A 47 10.97 2.84 -15.75
N ILE A 48 10.95 2.18 -14.61
CA ILE A 48 12.10 2.02 -13.74
C ILE A 48 12.64 0.60 -13.89
N GLY A 49 13.87 0.50 -14.40
CA GLY A 49 14.53 -0.78 -14.63
C GLY A 49 13.89 -1.67 -15.71
N ARG A 50 13.91 -2.99 -15.52
CA ARG A 50 13.37 -3.97 -16.47
C ARG A 50 11.86 -4.24 -16.31
N ARG A 51 11.19 -3.49 -15.47
CA ARG A 51 9.81 -3.76 -15.09
C ARG A 51 8.77 -3.06 -15.95
N ARG A 52 7.52 -3.34 -15.56
CA ARG A 52 6.31 -2.81 -16.17
C ARG A 52 6.25 -1.30 -16.01
N ASP A 53 5.62 -0.64 -16.95
CA ASP A 53 5.32 0.77 -16.86
C ASP A 53 4.44 1.06 -15.65
N ILE A 54 4.78 2.11 -14.91
CA ILE A 54 4.01 2.62 -13.79
C ILE A 54 3.36 3.95 -14.17
N VAL A 55 2.15 4.20 -13.67
CA VAL A 55 1.45 5.46 -13.87
C VAL A 55 1.60 6.32 -12.64
N CYS A 56 2.34 7.42 -12.77
CA CYS A 56 2.44 8.46 -11.77
C CYS A 56 1.51 9.62 -12.09
N CYS A 57 1.05 10.34 -11.08
CA CYS A 57 0.23 11.53 -11.22
C CYS A 57 0.85 12.67 -10.43
N ARG A 58 1.00 13.84 -11.06
CA ARG A 58 1.38 15.08 -10.40
C ARG A 58 0.17 15.99 -10.27
N VAL A 59 -0.17 16.37 -9.05
CA VAL A 59 -1.12 17.47 -8.77
C VAL A 59 -0.31 18.71 -8.44
N ARG A 60 -0.52 19.78 -9.19
CA ARG A 60 0.19 21.06 -9.03
C ARG A 60 -0.78 22.17 -8.66
N THR A 61 -0.39 23.05 -7.75
CA THR A 61 -1.15 24.23 -7.32
C THR A 61 -0.75 25.51 -8.10
N GLU A 62 -1.56 26.53 -7.98
CA GLU A 62 -1.30 27.84 -8.63
C GLU A 62 -0.02 28.50 -8.10
N ASP A 63 0.33 28.32 -6.83
CA ASP A 63 1.56 28.81 -6.20
C ASP A 63 2.80 27.95 -6.50
N GLY A 64 2.65 26.86 -7.28
CA GLY A 64 3.74 26.02 -7.78
C GLY A 64 4.08 24.83 -6.90
N LEU A 65 3.44 24.67 -5.72
CA LEU A 65 3.60 23.44 -4.93
C LEU A 65 3.04 22.24 -5.70
N HIS A 66 3.61 21.05 -5.50
CA HIS A 66 3.11 19.84 -6.16
C HIS A 66 3.23 18.61 -5.27
N GLY A 67 2.34 17.66 -5.51
CA GLY A 67 2.37 16.33 -4.91
C GLY A 67 2.39 15.24 -5.98
N TRP A 68 2.98 14.11 -5.63
CA TRP A 68 3.08 12.92 -6.47
C TRP A 68 2.23 11.78 -5.95
N GLY A 69 1.58 11.07 -6.87
CA GLY A 69 0.85 9.84 -6.58
C GLY A 69 1.10 8.79 -7.64
N GLU A 70 0.67 7.57 -7.37
CA GLU A 70 0.84 6.41 -8.25
C GLU A 70 -0.45 5.58 -8.27
N GLY A 71 -0.85 5.15 -9.50
CA GLY A 71 -2.01 4.30 -9.71
C GLY A 71 -1.71 3.28 -10.80
N THR A 72 -0.99 2.22 -10.43
CA THR A 72 -0.50 1.23 -11.38
C THR A 72 -1.42 0.01 -11.45
N THR A 73 -1.94 -0.28 -12.64
CA THR A 73 -2.73 -1.50 -12.91
C THR A 73 -2.35 -2.07 -14.29
N PRO A 74 -1.27 -2.84 -14.38
CA PRO A 74 -0.93 -3.51 -15.63
C PRO A 74 -1.99 -4.56 -16.01
N PRO A 75 -2.33 -4.72 -17.31
CA PRO A 75 -1.72 -4.09 -18.49
C PRO A 75 -2.39 -2.78 -18.93
N THR A 76 -3.25 -2.16 -18.11
CA THR A 76 -4.17 -1.06 -18.50
C THR A 76 -3.59 0.35 -18.34
N VAL A 77 -2.27 0.50 -18.44
CA VAL A 77 -1.56 1.78 -18.24
C VAL A 77 -2.17 2.94 -19.04
N ALA A 78 -2.41 2.75 -20.34
CA ALA A 78 -2.99 3.79 -21.20
C ALA A 78 -4.41 4.20 -20.76
N ALA A 79 -5.22 3.24 -20.29
CA ALA A 79 -6.55 3.50 -19.80
C ALA A 79 -6.53 4.30 -18.48
N VAL A 80 -5.60 4.00 -17.56
CA VAL A 80 -5.42 4.77 -16.32
C VAL A 80 -5.00 6.21 -16.63
N VAL A 81 -4.08 6.42 -17.56
CA VAL A 81 -3.69 7.77 -18.04
C VAL A 81 -4.88 8.54 -18.58
N ALA A 82 -5.71 7.91 -19.43
CA ALA A 82 -6.91 8.53 -19.98
C ALA A 82 -7.92 8.88 -18.87
N GLN A 83 -8.11 7.99 -17.90
CA GLN A 83 -9.01 8.20 -16.76
C GLN A 83 -8.54 9.36 -15.87
N ILE A 84 -7.23 9.48 -15.57
CA ILE A 84 -6.70 10.64 -14.83
C ILE A 84 -6.98 11.94 -15.59
N LYS A 85 -6.76 11.95 -16.90
CA LYS A 85 -7.03 13.13 -17.75
C LYS A 85 -8.51 13.52 -17.76
N SER A 86 -9.42 12.55 -17.78
CA SER A 86 -10.87 12.81 -17.73
C SER A 86 -11.32 13.36 -16.38
N MET A 87 -10.65 13.00 -15.29
CA MET A 87 -10.94 13.49 -13.94
C MET A 87 -10.33 14.86 -13.63
N ALA A 88 -9.26 15.24 -14.32
CA ALA A 88 -8.54 16.49 -14.04
C ALA A 88 -9.45 17.73 -14.01
N PRO A 89 -10.42 17.94 -14.94
CA PRO A 89 -11.33 19.11 -14.91
C PRO A 89 -12.20 19.20 -13.66
N LEU A 90 -12.44 18.07 -12.98
CA LEU A 90 -13.25 18.05 -11.76
C LEU A 90 -12.54 18.73 -10.57
N LEU A 91 -11.21 18.76 -10.60
CA LEU A 91 -10.36 19.20 -9.50
C LEU A 91 -9.75 20.58 -9.74
N VAL A 92 -9.46 20.94 -10.99
CA VAL A 92 -8.86 22.23 -11.33
C VAL A 92 -9.67 23.39 -10.78
N GLY A 93 -8.99 24.36 -10.15
CA GLY A 93 -9.59 25.51 -9.46
C GLY A 93 -10.15 25.23 -8.06
N GLN A 94 -10.20 23.96 -7.65
CA GLN A 94 -10.65 23.56 -6.31
C GLN A 94 -9.49 23.57 -5.31
N SER A 95 -9.80 23.58 -4.01
CA SER A 95 -8.81 23.48 -2.94
C SER A 95 -8.25 22.07 -2.84
N ALA A 96 -6.93 21.90 -2.85
CA ALA A 96 -6.27 20.62 -2.66
C ALA A 96 -6.42 20.05 -1.24
N TRP A 97 -6.85 20.86 -0.26
CA TRP A 97 -7.14 20.39 1.10
C TRP A 97 -8.40 19.52 1.19
N ASP A 98 -9.32 19.65 0.23
CA ASP A 98 -10.60 18.95 0.23
C ASP A 98 -10.50 17.49 -0.27
N ILE A 99 -9.52 16.74 0.22
CA ILE A 99 -9.16 15.39 -0.29
C ILE A 99 -10.37 14.45 -0.32
N GLU A 100 -11.09 14.34 0.79
CA GLU A 100 -12.26 13.46 0.91
C GLU A 100 -13.38 13.88 -0.07
N ARG A 101 -13.60 15.19 -0.26
CA ARG A 101 -14.57 15.72 -1.24
C ARG A 101 -14.16 15.33 -2.66
N HIS A 102 -12.87 15.46 -3.00
CA HIS A 102 -12.35 15.08 -4.32
C HIS A 102 -12.48 13.60 -4.56
N TRP A 103 -12.10 12.77 -3.57
CA TRP A 103 -12.27 11.34 -3.64
C TRP A 103 -13.73 10.97 -3.94
N ARG A 104 -14.67 11.55 -3.18
CA ARG A 104 -16.10 11.28 -3.36
C ARG A 104 -16.61 11.74 -4.72
N LYS A 105 -16.18 12.92 -5.17
CA LYS A 105 -16.55 13.47 -6.48
C LYS A 105 -16.05 12.58 -7.62
N MET A 106 -14.80 12.14 -7.59
CA MET A 106 -14.24 11.23 -8.60
C MET A 106 -14.97 9.89 -8.62
N TYR A 107 -15.35 9.37 -7.45
CA TYR A 107 -16.09 8.12 -7.32
C TYR A 107 -17.52 8.21 -7.86
N THR A 108 -18.19 9.36 -7.75
CA THR A 108 -19.62 9.50 -8.07
C THR A 108 -19.93 10.14 -9.44
N VAL A 109 -18.90 10.55 -10.18
CA VAL A 109 -19.07 11.25 -11.47
C VAL A 109 -19.65 10.37 -12.57
N GLU A 110 -19.35 9.08 -12.53
CA GLU A 110 -19.85 8.14 -13.52
C GLU A 110 -20.91 7.24 -12.87
N GLU A 111 -22.02 6.99 -13.58
CA GLU A 111 -23.10 6.12 -13.12
C GLU A 111 -22.61 4.67 -12.89
N ASN A 112 -21.54 4.25 -13.59
CA ASN A 112 -20.88 2.96 -13.48
C ASN A 112 -19.57 3.07 -12.70
N THR A 113 -19.64 3.07 -11.38
CA THR A 113 -18.54 3.34 -10.46
C THR A 113 -17.65 2.14 -10.15
N LEU A 114 -17.60 1.12 -11.00
CA LEU A 114 -16.81 -0.09 -10.77
C LEU A 114 -15.72 -0.26 -11.84
N GLY A 115 -14.53 -0.64 -11.41
CA GLY A 115 -13.45 -1.03 -12.31
C GLY A 115 -12.06 -0.62 -11.85
N GLY A 116 -11.07 -1.49 -12.07
CA GLY A 116 -9.68 -1.30 -11.64
C GLY A 116 -9.04 -0.04 -12.19
N THR A 117 -9.36 0.35 -13.42
CA THR A 117 -8.84 1.57 -14.05
C THR A 117 -9.31 2.84 -13.33
N LEU A 118 -10.61 2.89 -12.96
CA LEU A 118 -11.18 4.00 -12.20
C LEU A 118 -10.47 4.17 -10.85
N PHE A 119 -10.36 3.08 -10.07
CA PHE A 119 -9.75 3.14 -8.75
C PHE A 119 -8.24 3.37 -8.80
N ALA A 120 -7.54 2.90 -9.82
CA ALA A 120 -6.14 3.25 -10.03
C ALA A 120 -5.96 4.76 -10.28
N ALA A 121 -6.82 5.38 -11.08
CA ALA A 121 -6.80 6.82 -11.32
C ALA A 121 -7.13 7.62 -10.05
N ILE A 122 -8.16 7.21 -9.29
CA ILE A 122 -8.50 7.80 -7.99
C ILE A 122 -7.32 7.67 -7.02
N SER A 123 -6.68 6.48 -6.95
CA SER A 123 -5.52 6.25 -6.09
C SER A 123 -4.36 7.21 -6.41
N ALA A 124 -4.03 7.34 -7.70
CA ALA A 124 -2.96 8.23 -8.14
C ALA A 124 -3.21 9.69 -7.71
N ILE A 125 -4.43 10.17 -7.90
CA ILE A 125 -4.81 11.54 -7.53
C ILE A 125 -4.87 11.70 -6.01
N ASP A 126 -5.45 10.75 -5.29
CA ASP A 126 -5.57 10.77 -3.82
C ASP A 126 -4.21 10.81 -3.13
N ILE A 127 -3.29 9.92 -3.53
CA ILE A 127 -1.92 9.89 -3.00
C ILE A 127 -1.23 11.24 -3.27
N ALA A 128 -1.38 11.81 -4.48
CA ALA A 128 -0.80 13.10 -4.83
C ALA A 128 -1.36 14.24 -3.98
N LEU A 129 -2.65 14.22 -3.66
CA LEU A 129 -3.27 15.22 -2.78
C LEU A 129 -2.79 15.09 -1.33
N TRP A 130 -2.63 13.88 -0.80
CA TRP A 130 -2.05 13.66 0.53
C TRP A 130 -0.58 14.09 0.60
N ASP A 131 0.21 13.79 -0.44
CA ASP A 131 1.60 14.25 -0.55
C ASP A 131 1.68 15.77 -0.55
N LEU A 132 0.84 16.43 -1.35
CA LEU A 132 0.75 17.88 -1.43
C LEU A 132 0.32 18.50 -0.09
N ALA A 133 -0.68 17.93 0.59
CA ALA A 133 -1.13 18.39 1.90
C ALA A 133 0.00 18.28 2.95
N GLY A 134 0.74 17.16 2.95
CA GLY A 134 1.90 16.99 3.83
C GLY A 134 3.01 18.02 3.55
N LYS A 135 3.34 18.25 2.28
CA LYS A 135 4.31 19.28 1.86
C LYS A 135 3.87 20.69 2.26
N ALA A 136 2.60 21.03 2.07
CA ALA A 136 2.04 22.32 2.46
C ALA A 136 2.08 22.53 3.98
N ALA A 137 1.76 21.48 4.75
CA ALA A 137 1.82 21.53 6.22
C ALA A 137 3.27 21.44 6.77
N GLY A 138 4.26 21.08 5.95
CA GLY A 138 5.63 20.79 6.38
C GLY A 138 5.74 19.52 7.24
N LEU A 139 4.85 18.54 7.03
CA LEU A 139 4.73 17.32 7.82
C LEU A 139 4.72 16.08 6.93
N PRO A 140 5.33 14.97 7.35
CA PRO A 140 5.14 13.68 6.70
C PRO A 140 3.68 13.22 6.83
N VAL A 141 3.18 12.51 5.80
CA VAL A 141 1.77 12.11 5.70
C VAL A 141 1.28 11.35 6.92
N TYR A 142 2.09 10.45 7.50
CA TYR A 142 1.65 9.69 8.69
C TYR A 142 1.23 10.60 9.87
N LYS A 143 1.81 11.80 10.01
CA LYS A 143 1.40 12.77 11.05
C LYS A 143 0.01 13.33 10.80
N LEU A 144 -0.36 13.54 9.54
CA LEU A 144 -1.73 13.94 9.16
C LEU A 144 -2.74 12.80 9.37
N LEU A 145 -2.27 11.55 9.34
CA LEU A 145 -3.10 10.36 9.54
C LEU A 145 -3.26 9.96 11.02
N GLY A 146 -2.72 10.74 11.96
CA GLY A 146 -2.86 10.51 13.40
C GLY A 146 -1.56 10.13 14.12
N GLY A 147 -0.43 10.10 13.42
CA GLY A 147 0.88 9.77 13.98
C GLY A 147 1.30 8.32 13.78
N LYS A 148 2.48 7.97 14.26
CA LYS A 148 3.01 6.61 14.18
C LYS A 148 2.52 5.73 15.32
N ILE A 149 2.13 4.51 14.98
CA ILE A 149 2.01 3.36 15.90
C ILE A 149 3.23 2.46 15.71
N HIS A 150 3.76 2.39 14.47
CA HIS A 150 4.92 1.59 14.13
C HIS A 150 6.08 2.49 13.67
N ASP A 151 7.23 2.45 14.35
CA ASP A 151 8.43 3.22 13.99
C ASP A 151 9.15 2.68 12.75
N ARG A 152 8.95 1.41 12.44
CA ARG A 152 9.50 0.70 11.30
C ARG A 152 8.49 -0.33 10.80
N ILE A 153 8.49 -0.58 9.50
CA ILE A 153 7.52 -1.44 8.84
C ILE A 153 8.14 -2.79 8.54
N ARG A 154 7.63 -3.85 9.16
CA ARG A 154 8.03 -5.21 8.86
C ARG A 154 7.64 -5.57 7.44
N ILE A 155 8.52 -6.27 6.72
CA ILE A 155 8.30 -6.69 5.35
C ILE A 155 8.51 -8.19 5.16
N TYR A 156 7.85 -8.76 4.15
CA TYR A 156 8.19 -10.07 3.59
C TYR A 156 8.77 -9.93 2.18
N THR A 157 9.72 -10.79 1.83
CA THR A 157 10.30 -10.79 0.49
C THR A 157 9.43 -11.56 -0.49
N SER A 158 9.08 -10.93 -1.64
CA SER A 158 8.31 -11.57 -2.72
C SER A 158 9.19 -11.90 -3.93
N TYR A 159 10.08 -11.00 -4.30
CA TYR A 159 10.80 -11.04 -5.58
C TYR A 159 12.20 -11.63 -5.50
N ARG A 160 12.62 -12.08 -4.32
CA ARG A 160 14.00 -12.53 -4.08
C ARG A 160 14.19 -14.01 -4.25
N TRP A 161 13.13 -14.77 -4.51
CA TRP A 161 13.23 -16.21 -4.72
C TRP A 161 13.99 -16.56 -6.00
N GLY A 162 13.87 -15.75 -7.05
CA GLY A 162 14.53 -15.98 -8.31
C GLY A 162 13.96 -17.17 -9.09
N ASN A 163 14.60 -17.51 -10.20
CA ASN A 163 14.23 -18.68 -10.97
C ASN A 163 15.10 -19.88 -10.52
N ILE A 164 14.65 -20.58 -9.49
CA ILE A 164 15.34 -21.75 -8.91
C ILE A 164 14.60 -23.04 -9.28
N PRO A 165 15.30 -24.20 -9.28
CA PRO A 165 14.65 -25.49 -9.47
C PRO A 165 13.51 -25.73 -8.48
N ARG A 166 12.42 -26.33 -8.93
CA ARG A 166 11.22 -26.63 -8.12
C ARG A 166 11.44 -27.88 -7.25
N THR A 167 12.47 -27.85 -6.41
CA THR A 167 12.87 -28.97 -5.54
C THR A 167 13.02 -28.52 -4.09
N ARG A 168 12.86 -29.47 -3.16
CA ARG A 168 13.07 -29.27 -1.73
C ARG A 168 14.43 -28.61 -1.44
N ASP A 169 15.50 -29.16 -2.00
CA ASP A 169 16.86 -28.71 -1.69
C ASP A 169 17.15 -27.31 -2.22
N ALA A 170 16.63 -26.94 -3.41
CA ALA A 170 16.78 -25.60 -3.95
C ALA A 170 16.06 -24.57 -3.05
N TYR A 171 14.86 -24.85 -2.58
CA TYR A 171 14.11 -23.97 -1.68
C TYR A 171 14.73 -23.93 -0.28
N PHE A 172 15.28 -25.04 0.22
CA PHE A 172 16.06 -25.06 1.45
C PHE A 172 17.26 -24.12 1.37
N GLN A 173 18.09 -24.24 0.34
CA GLN A 173 19.27 -23.39 0.16
C GLN A 173 18.89 -21.91 -0.01
N ARG A 174 17.90 -21.64 -0.85
CA ARG A 174 17.45 -20.25 -1.07
C ARG A 174 16.90 -19.60 0.18
N THR A 175 16.17 -20.32 1.01
CA THR A 175 15.70 -19.82 2.30
C THR A 175 16.87 -19.49 3.23
N ARG A 176 17.89 -20.33 3.30
CA ARG A 176 19.11 -20.07 4.07
C ARG A 176 19.83 -18.81 3.61
N GLU A 177 19.93 -18.58 2.31
CA GLU A 177 20.49 -17.35 1.74
C GLU A 177 19.66 -16.11 2.12
N LEU A 178 18.34 -16.18 1.96
CA LEU A 178 17.44 -15.06 2.32
C LEU A 178 17.53 -14.73 3.82
N MET A 179 17.60 -15.75 4.69
CA MET A 179 17.80 -15.56 6.13
C MET A 179 19.16 -14.96 6.45
N ALA A 180 20.23 -15.36 5.76
CA ALA A 180 21.56 -14.77 5.92
C ALA A 180 21.59 -13.30 5.50
N GLU A 181 20.75 -12.89 4.56
CA GLU A 181 20.53 -11.49 4.19
C GLU A 181 19.60 -10.75 5.17
N GLY A 182 19.09 -11.44 6.20
CA GLY A 182 18.24 -10.89 7.27
C GLY A 182 16.74 -10.99 7.02
N ALA A 183 16.25 -11.72 5.99
CA ALA A 183 14.82 -11.93 5.79
C ALA A 183 14.24 -12.82 6.89
N THR A 184 13.06 -12.44 7.42
CA THR A 184 12.31 -13.20 8.44
C THR A 184 11.01 -13.80 7.91
N ALA A 185 10.59 -13.37 6.70
CA ALA A 185 9.37 -13.81 6.04
C ALA A 185 9.55 -13.80 4.52
N GLY A 186 8.85 -14.66 3.82
CA GLY A 186 8.89 -14.71 2.36
C GLY A 186 7.61 -15.24 1.73
N LYS A 187 7.20 -14.59 0.64
CA LYS A 187 6.04 -14.97 -0.18
C LYS A 187 6.48 -15.40 -1.57
N TRP A 188 5.89 -16.46 -2.09
CA TRP A 188 6.03 -16.88 -3.47
C TRP A 188 4.82 -17.68 -3.92
N ASP A 189 4.66 -17.77 -5.23
CA ASP A 189 3.66 -18.62 -5.87
C ASP A 189 4.31 -19.94 -6.30
N PRO A 190 4.10 -21.03 -5.54
CA PRO A 190 4.70 -22.33 -5.85
C PRO A 190 3.94 -23.11 -6.92
N PHE A 191 2.78 -22.64 -7.38
CA PHE A 191 1.88 -23.44 -8.21
C PHE A 191 2.17 -23.33 -9.72
N GLY A 192 2.96 -22.32 -10.14
CA GLY A 192 3.29 -22.11 -11.54
C GLY A 192 2.16 -21.47 -12.35
N GLU A 193 1.97 -21.90 -13.59
CA GLU A 193 0.98 -21.35 -14.50
C GLU A 193 -0.47 -21.65 -14.08
N TYR A 194 -1.43 -20.94 -14.68
CA TYR A 194 -2.85 -21.20 -14.49
C TYR A 194 -3.22 -22.61 -14.96
N PRO A 195 -3.97 -23.39 -14.15
CA PRO A 195 -4.24 -24.81 -14.42
C PRO A 195 -5.34 -25.08 -15.47
N GLY A 196 -5.68 -24.09 -16.29
CA GLY A 196 -6.76 -24.17 -17.26
C GLY A 196 -8.13 -23.68 -16.73
N PRO A 197 -9.16 -23.70 -17.58
CA PRO A 197 -10.47 -23.15 -17.25
C PRO A 197 -11.17 -23.84 -16.06
N GLU A 198 -10.94 -25.13 -15.87
CA GLU A 198 -11.47 -25.94 -14.76
C GLU A 198 -10.85 -25.61 -13.42
N ARG A 199 -9.72 -24.88 -13.40
CA ARG A 199 -8.99 -24.46 -12.19
C ARG A 199 -8.62 -25.64 -11.27
N GLN A 200 -8.35 -26.82 -11.88
CA GLN A 200 -8.05 -28.05 -11.16
C GLN A 200 -6.55 -28.21 -10.94
N LEU A 201 -6.12 -28.45 -9.69
CA LEU A 201 -4.72 -28.70 -9.36
C LEU A 201 -4.35 -30.17 -9.56
N PRO A 202 -3.38 -30.50 -10.44
CA PRO A 202 -2.86 -31.85 -10.58
C PRO A 202 -2.18 -32.37 -9.31
N SER A 203 -2.29 -33.66 -9.03
CA SER A 203 -1.66 -34.27 -7.85
C SER A 203 -0.14 -34.18 -7.91
N ALA A 204 0.47 -34.27 -9.11
CA ALA A 204 1.90 -34.11 -9.29
C ALA A 204 2.37 -32.73 -8.82
N THR A 205 1.71 -31.66 -9.27
CA THR A 205 2.00 -30.27 -8.85
C THR A 205 1.83 -30.09 -7.35
N LEU A 206 0.76 -30.67 -6.75
CA LEU A 206 0.56 -30.59 -5.30
C LEU A 206 1.70 -31.24 -4.53
N ASN A 207 2.25 -32.35 -5.01
CA ASN A 207 3.40 -33.04 -4.40
C ASN A 207 4.69 -32.21 -4.55
N GLU A 208 4.94 -31.61 -5.71
CA GLU A 208 6.07 -30.70 -5.90
C GLU A 208 6.01 -29.51 -4.93
N VAL A 209 4.84 -28.88 -4.81
CA VAL A 209 4.62 -27.76 -3.88
C VAL A 209 4.90 -28.18 -2.44
N ARG A 210 4.43 -29.37 -2.04
CA ARG A 210 4.72 -29.91 -0.70
C ARG A 210 6.22 -29.99 -0.43
N GLU A 211 7.00 -30.50 -1.38
CA GLU A 211 8.46 -30.62 -1.21
C GLU A 211 9.16 -29.25 -1.16
N MET A 212 8.72 -28.29 -1.98
CA MET A 212 9.25 -26.92 -1.90
C MET A 212 8.98 -26.28 -0.53
N VAL A 213 7.73 -26.33 -0.04
CA VAL A 213 7.35 -25.77 1.27
C VAL A 213 8.08 -26.48 2.41
N ARG A 214 8.26 -27.82 2.30
CA ARG A 214 9.07 -28.59 3.25
C ARG A 214 10.50 -28.05 3.32
N GLY A 215 11.14 -27.79 2.17
CA GLY A 215 12.48 -27.23 2.10
C GLY A 215 12.58 -25.88 2.84
N VAL A 216 11.60 -24.99 2.62
CA VAL A 216 11.55 -23.70 3.31
C VAL A 216 11.42 -23.88 4.82
N ARG A 217 10.50 -24.74 5.29
CA ARG A 217 10.27 -24.94 6.73
C ARG A 217 11.45 -25.61 7.43
N GLU A 218 12.11 -26.56 6.80
CA GLU A 218 13.31 -27.21 7.33
C GLU A 218 14.51 -26.26 7.42
N ALA A 219 14.66 -25.37 6.43
CA ALA A 219 15.71 -24.34 6.43
C ALA A 219 15.52 -23.29 7.51
N GLY A 220 14.25 -22.90 7.76
CA GLY A 220 13.87 -21.85 8.70
C GLY A 220 12.68 -22.26 9.56
N PRO A 221 12.88 -22.94 10.73
CA PRO A 221 11.78 -23.30 11.61
C PRO A 221 10.93 -22.12 12.07
N ASN A 222 11.53 -20.92 12.18
CA ASN A 222 10.87 -19.68 12.58
C ASN A 222 10.67 -18.70 11.41
N PHE A 223 10.89 -19.14 10.17
CA PHE A 223 10.66 -18.29 9.00
C PHE A 223 9.18 -18.25 8.66
N ASP A 224 8.61 -17.04 8.54
CA ASP A 224 7.20 -16.87 8.20
C ASP A 224 6.96 -17.18 6.72
N ILE A 225 6.29 -18.29 6.48
CA ILE A 225 5.98 -18.82 5.14
C ILE A 225 4.68 -18.18 4.65
N CYS A 226 4.75 -17.38 3.60
CA CYS A 226 3.59 -16.81 2.93
C CYS A 226 3.43 -17.50 1.56
N VAL A 227 2.30 -18.18 1.36
CA VAL A 227 2.04 -18.91 0.11
C VAL A 227 1.03 -18.14 -0.72
N GLU A 228 1.37 -17.87 -1.97
CA GLU A 228 0.53 -17.18 -2.94
C GLU A 228 -0.13 -18.18 -3.91
N ALA A 229 -1.42 -18.02 -4.20
CA ALA A 229 -2.14 -18.85 -5.17
C ALA A 229 -2.84 -18.04 -6.29
N HIS A 230 -2.83 -16.69 -6.24
CA HIS A 230 -3.36 -15.78 -7.26
C HIS A 230 -4.78 -16.13 -7.76
N GLY A 231 -5.67 -16.61 -6.90
CA GLY A 231 -7.04 -16.97 -7.27
C GLY A 231 -7.15 -18.07 -8.33
N LYS A 232 -6.13 -18.94 -8.46
CA LYS A 232 -6.04 -19.88 -9.57
C LYS A 232 -6.99 -21.08 -9.49
N PHE A 233 -7.45 -21.46 -8.28
CA PHE A 233 -8.02 -22.78 -8.07
C PHE A 233 -9.52 -22.77 -7.83
N ASN A 234 -10.18 -23.88 -8.14
CA ASN A 234 -11.51 -24.19 -7.68
C ASN A 234 -11.51 -24.61 -6.20
N ILE A 235 -12.68 -24.60 -5.57
CA ILE A 235 -12.81 -24.87 -4.13
C ILE A 235 -12.28 -26.27 -3.73
N ALA A 236 -12.43 -27.26 -4.59
CA ALA A 236 -11.95 -28.63 -4.32
C ALA A 236 -10.43 -28.70 -4.30
N SER A 237 -9.75 -28.04 -5.25
CA SER A 237 -8.29 -27.93 -5.28
C SER A 237 -7.76 -27.08 -4.13
N ALA A 238 -8.41 -25.96 -3.81
CA ALA A 238 -8.06 -25.12 -2.67
C ALA A 238 -8.13 -25.88 -1.34
N GLY A 239 -9.15 -26.72 -1.13
CA GLY A 239 -9.25 -27.59 0.05
C GLY A 239 -8.11 -28.61 0.15
N ARG A 240 -7.61 -29.13 -0.99
CA ARG A 240 -6.41 -30.01 -1.01
C ARG A 240 -5.14 -29.24 -0.69
N ILE A 241 -5.01 -28.01 -1.18
CA ILE A 241 -3.88 -27.12 -0.88
C ILE A 241 -3.82 -26.85 0.62
N VAL A 242 -4.93 -26.44 1.22
CA VAL A 242 -5.04 -26.17 2.66
C VAL A 242 -4.56 -27.37 3.48
N LYS A 243 -5.12 -28.57 3.24
CA LYS A 243 -4.73 -29.80 3.95
C LYS A 243 -3.25 -30.13 3.76
N MET A 244 -2.68 -29.87 2.59
CA MET A 244 -1.27 -30.10 2.31
C MET A 244 -0.37 -29.13 3.06
N LEU A 245 -0.80 -27.87 3.24
CA LEU A 245 -0.03 -26.81 3.89
C LEU A 245 -0.09 -26.85 5.42
N GLU A 246 -1.18 -27.34 6.03
CA GLU A 246 -1.38 -27.35 7.48
C GLU A 246 -0.19 -27.86 8.30
N PRO A 247 0.50 -28.98 7.92
CA PRO A 247 1.66 -29.47 8.68
C PRO A 247 2.87 -28.52 8.69
N PHE A 248 2.90 -27.53 7.80
CA PHE A 248 4.00 -26.58 7.67
C PHE A 248 3.73 -25.24 8.37
N ASP A 249 2.54 -25.05 8.95
CA ASP A 249 2.13 -23.86 9.69
C ASP A 249 2.48 -22.55 8.95
N PRO A 250 1.93 -22.31 7.74
CA PRO A 250 2.21 -21.10 6.99
C PRO A 250 1.64 -19.87 7.70
N PHE A 251 2.33 -18.74 7.57
CA PHE A 251 1.91 -17.46 8.13
C PHE A 251 0.60 -16.98 7.50
N PHE A 252 0.43 -17.20 6.19
CA PHE A 252 -0.85 -17.09 5.48
C PHE A 252 -0.84 -17.85 4.15
N LEU A 253 -2.04 -18.08 3.63
CA LEU A 253 -2.32 -18.52 2.27
C LEU A 253 -3.13 -17.42 1.55
N GLU A 254 -2.55 -16.82 0.50
CA GLU A 254 -3.15 -15.73 -0.26
C GLU A 254 -3.93 -16.27 -1.45
N GLU A 255 -5.16 -15.81 -1.60
CA GLU A 255 -6.11 -16.04 -2.69
C GLU A 255 -6.13 -17.48 -3.25
N PRO A 256 -6.44 -18.50 -2.41
CA PRO A 256 -6.54 -19.87 -2.88
C PRO A 256 -7.65 -20.12 -3.90
N VAL A 257 -8.70 -19.29 -3.88
CA VAL A 257 -9.79 -19.24 -4.85
C VAL A 257 -9.98 -17.82 -5.36
N PRO A 258 -10.64 -17.61 -6.51
CA PRO A 258 -10.92 -16.25 -6.99
C PRO A 258 -11.66 -15.40 -5.96
N PRO A 259 -11.24 -14.14 -5.75
CA PRO A 259 -11.81 -13.27 -4.72
C PRO A 259 -13.26 -12.85 -4.99
N GLU A 260 -13.77 -13.03 -6.21
CA GLU A 260 -15.16 -12.71 -6.57
C GLU A 260 -16.18 -13.61 -5.85
N ASN A 261 -15.79 -14.81 -5.46
CA ASN A 261 -16.65 -15.72 -4.69
C ASN A 261 -16.30 -15.68 -3.21
N VAL A 262 -16.82 -14.66 -2.52
CA VAL A 262 -16.60 -14.43 -1.10
C VAL A 262 -17.11 -15.59 -0.23
N ASP A 263 -18.22 -16.25 -0.63
CA ASP A 263 -18.79 -17.39 0.11
C ASP A 263 -17.88 -18.62 0.02
N ALA A 264 -17.31 -18.90 -1.15
CA ALA A 264 -16.34 -20.00 -1.29
C ALA A 264 -15.07 -19.75 -0.44
N MET A 265 -14.57 -18.51 -0.43
CA MET A 265 -13.44 -18.11 0.39
C MET A 265 -13.78 -18.25 1.89
N ALA A 266 -14.99 -17.84 2.32
CA ALA A 266 -15.45 -17.96 3.70
C ALA A 266 -15.58 -19.42 4.14
N ALA A 267 -16.14 -20.29 3.29
CA ALA A 267 -16.22 -21.72 3.57
C ALA A 267 -14.83 -22.35 3.71
N LEU A 268 -13.88 -21.94 2.87
CA LEU A 268 -12.50 -22.40 2.94
C LEU A 268 -11.83 -21.91 4.24
N GLN A 269 -11.95 -20.62 4.59
CA GLN A 269 -11.40 -20.09 5.84
C GLN A 269 -11.98 -20.78 7.08
N ALA A 270 -13.26 -21.15 7.06
CA ALA A 270 -13.89 -21.88 8.15
C ALA A 270 -13.39 -23.33 8.30
N SER A 271 -12.81 -23.91 7.23
CA SER A 271 -12.30 -25.28 7.21
C SER A 271 -10.86 -25.45 7.66
N THR A 272 -10.15 -24.33 7.98
CA THR A 272 -8.72 -24.38 8.32
C THR A 272 -8.33 -23.33 9.36
N ASN A 273 -7.23 -23.59 10.08
CA ASN A 273 -6.57 -22.62 10.95
C ASN A 273 -5.56 -21.74 10.22
N ILE A 274 -5.15 -22.10 8.99
CA ILE A 274 -4.27 -21.25 8.19
C ILE A 274 -5.01 -19.91 7.93
N PRO A 275 -4.42 -18.75 8.27
CA PRO A 275 -5.01 -17.48 7.91
C PRO A 275 -5.09 -17.34 6.38
N ILE A 276 -6.28 -17.16 5.83
CA ILE A 276 -6.45 -16.80 4.42
C ILE A 276 -6.29 -15.28 4.32
N ALA A 277 -5.49 -14.85 3.33
CA ALA A 277 -5.28 -13.47 2.97
C ALA A 277 -5.91 -13.17 1.60
N THR A 278 -6.48 -11.99 1.42
CA THR A 278 -7.04 -11.52 0.14
C THR A 278 -7.14 -10.01 0.10
N GLY A 279 -7.23 -9.44 -1.10
CA GLY A 279 -7.52 -8.03 -1.23
C GLY A 279 -6.78 -7.29 -2.32
N GLU A 280 -5.77 -7.86 -2.97
CA GLU A 280 -5.01 -7.19 -4.04
C GLU A 280 -5.88 -6.81 -5.26
N GLY A 281 -6.89 -7.64 -5.54
CA GLY A 281 -7.86 -7.46 -6.61
C GLY A 281 -9.10 -6.66 -6.19
N LEU A 282 -9.34 -6.45 -4.88
CA LEU A 282 -10.49 -5.72 -4.38
C LEU A 282 -10.29 -4.21 -4.50
N GLN A 283 -11.38 -3.52 -4.84
CA GLN A 283 -11.36 -2.08 -5.08
C GLN A 283 -12.25 -1.37 -4.09
N SER A 284 -11.84 -0.19 -3.65
CA SER A 284 -12.52 0.64 -2.66
C SER A 284 -12.80 -0.06 -1.31
N HIS A 285 -13.05 0.72 -0.29
CA HIS A 285 -13.47 0.20 1.02
C HIS A 285 -14.84 -0.50 0.99
N PHE A 286 -15.67 -0.29 -0.04
CA PHE A 286 -16.98 -0.94 -0.15
C PHE A 286 -16.87 -2.44 -0.42
N ASN A 287 -15.90 -2.88 -1.23
CA ASN A 287 -15.74 -4.32 -1.54
C ASN A 287 -15.20 -5.10 -0.34
N PHE A 288 -14.34 -4.48 0.49
CA PHE A 288 -13.84 -5.12 1.71
C PHE A 288 -14.92 -5.34 2.78
N ARG A 289 -16.03 -4.60 2.73
CA ARG A 289 -17.16 -4.79 3.66
C ARG A 289 -17.70 -6.21 3.62
N GLU A 290 -17.88 -6.78 2.43
CA GLU A 290 -18.44 -8.13 2.30
C GLU A 290 -17.46 -9.19 2.79
N THR A 291 -16.18 -9.06 2.47
CA THR A 291 -15.09 -9.91 2.97
C THR A 291 -15.08 -9.97 4.50
N LEU A 292 -15.20 -8.81 5.16
CA LEU A 292 -15.27 -8.73 6.62
C LEU A 292 -16.57 -9.32 7.19
N ALA A 293 -17.72 -8.96 6.62
CA ALA A 293 -19.02 -9.44 7.09
C ALA A 293 -19.15 -10.97 7.02
N LYS A 294 -18.61 -11.59 5.96
CA LYS A 294 -18.61 -13.04 5.77
C LYS A 294 -17.43 -13.75 6.41
N ARG A 295 -16.47 -13.01 7.00
CA ARG A 295 -15.23 -13.56 7.59
C ARG A 295 -14.45 -14.45 6.63
N SER A 296 -14.41 -14.05 5.36
CA SER A 296 -13.79 -14.85 4.29
C SER A 296 -12.25 -14.79 4.30
N ALA A 297 -11.67 -13.86 5.05
CA ALA A 297 -10.24 -13.76 5.25
C ALA A 297 -9.92 -13.27 6.68
N ARG A 298 -8.75 -13.62 7.19
CA ARG A 298 -8.19 -13.13 8.47
C ARG A 298 -7.15 -12.03 8.28
N ILE A 299 -6.68 -11.85 7.04
CA ILE A 299 -5.72 -10.83 6.65
C ILE A 299 -6.25 -10.14 5.40
N LEU A 300 -6.30 -8.80 5.42
CA LEU A 300 -6.62 -8.02 4.23
C LEU A 300 -5.35 -7.46 3.60
N GLN A 301 -5.28 -7.56 2.27
CA GLN A 301 -4.13 -7.12 1.46
C GLN A 301 -4.52 -6.04 0.44
N PRO A 302 -5.09 -4.90 0.90
CA PRO A 302 -5.43 -3.82 -0.02
C PRO A 302 -4.17 -3.25 -0.66
N ASP A 303 -4.29 -2.87 -1.94
CA ASP A 303 -3.22 -2.21 -2.70
C ASP A 303 -3.48 -0.71 -2.76
N THR A 304 -2.57 0.11 -2.22
CA THR A 304 -2.73 1.57 -2.16
C THR A 304 -2.90 2.21 -3.54
N ALA A 305 -2.28 1.62 -4.59
CA ALA A 305 -2.42 2.10 -5.97
C ALA A 305 -3.71 1.66 -6.67
N ARG A 306 -4.52 0.77 -6.07
CA ARG A 306 -5.67 0.13 -6.73
C ARG A 306 -6.98 0.28 -5.96
N THR A 307 -6.94 0.58 -4.66
CA THR A 307 -8.14 0.62 -3.80
C THR A 307 -8.75 2.00 -3.64
N GLY A 308 -8.11 3.06 -4.16
CA GLY A 308 -8.54 4.45 -3.98
C GLY A 308 -7.62 5.25 -3.06
N GLY A 309 -6.33 4.90 -3.01
CA GLY A 309 -5.28 5.66 -2.36
C GLY A 309 -5.26 5.56 -0.83
N ILE A 310 -4.60 6.51 -0.20
CA ILE A 310 -4.43 6.61 1.26
C ILE A 310 -5.78 6.73 1.96
N THR A 311 -6.69 7.51 1.40
CA THR A 311 -8.05 7.71 1.96
C THR A 311 -8.80 6.39 2.09
N ALA A 312 -8.82 5.56 1.04
CA ALA A 312 -9.48 4.26 1.08
C ALA A 312 -8.77 3.27 2.00
N MET A 313 -7.43 3.24 1.97
CA MET A 313 -6.62 2.38 2.83
C MET A 313 -6.90 2.60 4.32
N LYS A 314 -7.00 3.86 4.78
CA LYS A 314 -7.33 4.17 6.17
C LYS A 314 -8.73 3.70 6.56
N LYS A 315 -9.71 3.81 5.66
CA LYS A 315 -11.08 3.32 5.88
C LYS A 315 -11.12 1.79 5.96
N ILE A 316 -10.40 1.10 5.05
CA ILE A 316 -10.29 -0.36 5.07
C ILE A 316 -9.66 -0.82 6.38
N ALA A 317 -8.54 -0.20 6.79
CA ALA A 317 -7.86 -0.54 8.03
C ALA A 317 -8.76 -0.34 9.26
N ALA A 318 -9.50 0.76 9.34
CA ALA A 318 -10.43 1.03 10.45
C ALA A 318 -11.59 0.02 10.50
N MET A 319 -12.14 -0.38 9.34
CA MET A 319 -13.16 -1.43 9.28
C MET A 319 -12.58 -2.78 9.72
N ALA A 320 -11.38 -3.14 9.24
CA ALA A 320 -10.71 -4.38 9.60
C ALA A 320 -10.38 -4.45 11.10
N ASP A 321 -9.92 -3.35 11.69
CA ASP A 321 -9.62 -3.24 13.12
C ASP A 321 -10.84 -3.55 13.99
N ALA A 322 -12.01 -3.01 13.63
CA ALA A 322 -13.28 -3.30 14.32
C ALA A 322 -13.70 -4.78 14.23
N HIS A 323 -13.15 -5.55 13.31
CA HIS A 323 -13.37 -6.99 13.13
C HIS A 323 -12.20 -7.85 13.66
N TYR A 324 -11.18 -7.25 14.30
CA TYR A 324 -9.94 -7.94 14.72
C TYR A 324 -9.21 -8.61 13.55
N VAL A 325 -9.28 -8.01 12.36
CA VAL A 325 -8.62 -8.46 11.13
C VAL A 325 -7.40 -7.57 10.88
N THR A 326 -6.27 -8.19 10.56
CA THR A 326 -5.02 -7.47 10.29
C THR A 326 -4.91 -7.04 8.84
N VAL A 327 -4.05 -6.06 8.59
CA VAL A 327 -3.77 -5.52 7.26
C VAL A 327 -2.31 -5.78 6.88
N ALA A 328 -2.11 -6.41 5.72
CA ALA A 328 -0.82 -6.67 5.11
C ALA A 328 -0.79 -6.07 3.69
N PRO A 329 -0.47 -4.80 3.51
CA PRO A 329 -0.58 -4.13 2.21
C PRO A 329 0.13 -4.87 1.09
N HIS A 330 -0.60 -5.19 0.00
CA HIS A 330 -0.04 -5.63 -1.26
C HIS A 330 0.72 -4.48 -1.91
N ASN A 331 1.97 -4.70 -2.33
CA ASN A 331 2.82 -3.63 -2.85
C ASN A 331 3.84 -4.11 -3.90
N PRO A 332 3.41 -4.60 -5.08
CA PRO A 332 4.29 -4.86 -6.22
C PRO A 332 4.60 -3.58 -7.00
N ASN A 333 4.25 -2.44 -6.47
CA ASN A 333 4.16 -1.14 -7.13
C ASN A 333 5.51 -0.40 -7.17
N GLY A 334 5.47 0.82 -7.68
CA GLY A 334 6.61 1.71 -7.72
C GLY A 334 6.87 2.44 -6.38
N PRO A 335 7.87 3.33 -6.38
CA PRO A 335 8.34 3.98 -5.16
C PRO A 335 7.34 4.97 -4.54
N VAL A 336 6.50 5.60 -5.36
CA VAL A 336 5.51 6.57 -4.88
C VAL A 336 4.40 5.85 -4.10
N CYS A 337 3.89 4.74 -4.63
CA CYS A 337 2.93 3.90 -3.92
C CYS A 337 3.55 3.24 -2.69
N THR A 338 4.80 2.78 -2.79
CA THR A 338 5.53 2.21 -1.65
C THR A 338 5.63 3.22 -0.50
N ALA A 339 6.00 4.47 -0.77
CA ALA A 339 6.05 5.52 0.25
C ALA A 339 4.67 5.77 0.88
N ALA A 340 3.62 5.88 0.07
CA ALA A 340 2.25 6.04 0.56
C ALA A 340 1.82 4.88 1.47
N SER A 341 2.12 3.64 1.08
CA SER A 341 1.83 2.43 1.86
C SER A 341 2.58 2.41 3.20
N LEU A 342 3.84 2.86 3.23
CA LEU A 342 4.61 2.99 4.47
C LEU A 342 3.98 3.97 5.46
N HIS A 343 3.48 5.12 4.99
CA HIS A 343 2.78 6.08 5.86
C HIS A 343 1.48 5.52 6.41
N VAL A 344 0.71 4.81 5.61
CA VAL A 344 -0.52 4.15 6.08
C VAL A 344 -0.16 3.06 7.09
N ALA A 345 0.75 2.16 6.75
CA ALA A 345 1.19 1.06 7.62
C ALA A 345 1.69 1.57 8.98
N ALA A 346 2.45 2.68 8.98
CA ALA A 346 2.92 3.30 10.22
C ALA A 346 1.79 3.82 11.12
N SER A 347 0.64 4.20 10.55
CA SER A 347 -0.45 4.92 11.22
C SER A 347 -1.69 4.07 11.54
N ILE A 348 -1.65 2.75 11.33
CA ILE A 348 -2.78 1.85 11.59
C ILE A 348 -2.44 0.83 12.68
N PRO A 349 -3.33 0.59 13.67
CA PRO A 349 -3.04 -0.30 14.80
C PRO A 349 -2.94 -1.77 14.41
N ASN A 350 -3.68 -2.18 13.40
CA ASN A 350 -3.82 -3.57 12.93
C ASN A 350 -2.89 -3.91 11.75
N PHE A 351 -1.80 -3.16 11.55
CA PHE A 351 -0.76 -3.51 10.59
C PHE A 351 -0.06 -4.81 11.00
N LEU A 352 0.11 -5.74 10.06
CA LEU A 352 0.77 -7.03 10.27
C LEU A 352 2.17 -7.06 9.66
N ILE A 353 2.23 -6.95 8.36
CA ILE A 353 3.44 -7.03 7.53
C ILE A 353 3.15 -6.42 6.16
N MET A 354 4.14 -5.91 5.45
CA MET A 354 3.97 -5.33 4.12
C MET A 354 4.77 -6.10 3.07
N GLU A 355 4.24 -6.17 1.86
CA GLU A 355 4.97 -6.72 0.73
C GLU A 355 6.20 -5.90 0.40
N GLU A 356 7.34 -6.57 0.26
CA GLU A 356 8.53 -5.96 -0.28
C GLU A 356 8.29 -5.60 -1.75
N GLY A 357 8.09 -4.33 -2.02
CA GLY A 357 8.00 -3.82 -3.38
C GLY A 357 9.30 -4.04 -4.15
N ASN A 358 9.32 -3.55 -5.36
CA ASN A 358 10.46 -3.68 -6.25
C ASN A 358 11.76 -3.10 -5.68
N ARG A 359 12.82 -3.91 -5.61
CA ARG A 359 14.15 -3.54 -5.08
C ARG A 359 15.10 -2.94 -6.11
N GLU A 360 14.67 -2.15 -7.03
CA GLU A 360 15.63 -1.40 -7.85
C GLU A 360 16.15 -0.20 -7.04
N THR A 361 16.97 -0.52 -6.03
CA THR A 361 17.38 0.34 -4.93
C THR A 361 18.11 1.62 -5.32
N GLN A 362 18.82 1.62 -6.44
CA GLN A 362 19.52 2.82 -6.89
C GLN A 362 18.55 3.90 -7.39
N GLN A 363 17.54 3.52 -8.14
CA GLN A 363 16.52 4.44 -8.66
C GLN A 363 15.63 4.95 -7.52
N TYR A 364 15.30 4.10 -6.54
CA TYR A 364 14.57 4.50 -5.34
C TYR A 364 15.35 5.51 -4.50
N GLY A 365 16.66 5.33 -4.35
CA GLY A 365 17.52 6.28 -3.61
C GLY A 365 17.52 7.69 -4.19
N ALA A 366 17.28 7.84 -5.49
CA ALA A 366 17.26 9.13 -6.16
C ALA A 366 15.97 9.94 -5.94
N ILE A 367 14.89 9.31 -5.52
CA ILE A 367 13.57 9.92 -5.41
C ILE A 367 13.06 10.05 -3.96
N PHE A 368 13.62 9.33 -3.01
CA PHE A 368 13.34 9.52 -1.59
C PHE A 368 14.23 10.63 -1.01
N ALA A 369 13.62 11.66 -0.42
CA ALA A 369 14.33 12.82 0.12
C ALA A 369 15.34 12.45 1.23
N ASP A 370 14.99 11.46 2.07
CA ASP A 370 15.83 10.96 3.18
C ASP A 370 16.78 9.84 2.71
N GLY A 371 16.83 9.55 1.41
CA GLY A 371 17.47 8.37 0.85
C GLY A 371 16.71 7.08 1.14
N TRP A 372 16.90 6.09 0.28
CA TRP A 372 16.25 4.78 0.44
C TRP A 372 17.19 3.81 1.16
N ARG A 373 16.86 3.48 2.41
CA ARG A 373 17.63 2.52 3.22
C ARG A 373 16.75 1.30 3.48
N THR A 374 17.00 0.23 2.75
CA THR A 374 16.30 -1.03 2.96
C THR A 374 17.09 -1.98 3.86
N ARG A 375 16.37 -2.64 4.76
CA ARG A 375 16.80 -3.87 5.40
C ARG A 375 15.95 -5.01 4.87
N SER A 376 16.40 -6.25 5.08
CA SER A 376 15.66 -7.40 4.57
C SER A 376 14.46 -7.80 5.42
N ASP A 377 14.30 -7.19 6.59
CA ASP A 377 13.26 -7.47 7.58
C ASP A 377 12.34 -6.27 7.84
N TYR A 378 12.88 -5.04 7.75
CA TYR A 378 12.14 -3.81 8.05
C TYR A 378 12.54 -2.66 7.14
N TRP A 379 11.55 -1.83 6.81
CA TRP A 379 11.76 -0.57 6.12
C TRP A 379 11.46 0.63 7.03
N PRO A 380 12.24 1.71 6.92
CA PRO A 380 11.96 2.95 7.63
C PRO A 380 10.72 3.62 7.07
N VAL A 381 10.05 4.40 7.90
CA VAL A 381 8.98 5.30 7.46
C VAL A 381 9.62 6.62 7.04
N PRO A 382 9.30 7.18 5.85
CA PRO A 382 9.84 8.47 5.43
C PRO A 382 9.47 9.60 6.40
N GLU A 383 10.43 10.48 6.72
CA GLU A 383 10.26 11.60 7.66
C GLU A 383 10.11 12.97 6.97
N ALA A 384 10.49 13.06 5.71
CA ALA A 384 10.35 14.30 4.94
C ALA A 384 8.88 14.68 4.72
N PRO A 385 8.57 15.99 4.54
CA PRO A 385 7.20 16.45 4.28
C PRO A 385 6.56 15.76 3.08
N GLY A 386 5.25 15.51 3.18
CA GLY A 386 4.50 14.71 2.21
C GLY A 386 4.75 13.22 2.37
N THR A 387 4.83 12.50 1.27
CA THR A 387 5.22 11.08 1.24
C THR A 387 6.75 10.88 1.32
N GLY A 388 7.52 11.97 1.29
CA GLY A 388 8.98 11.92 1.25
C GLY A 388 9.54 11.55 -0.12
N VAL A 389 8.72 11.55 -1.17
CA VAL A 389 9.11 11.21 -2.55
C VAL A 389 8.96 12.42 -3.45
N ASP A 390 9.92 12.61 -4.37
CA ASP A 390 9.80 13.58 -5.46
C ASP A 390 10.37 13.02 -6.76
N LEU A 391 9.60 13.14 -7.83
CA LEU A 391 10.03 12.80 -9.19
C LEU A 391 10.50 14.08 -9.87
N SER A 392 11.79 14.39 -9.74
CA SER A 392 12.37 15.59 -10.34
C SER A 392 12.23 15.60 -11.86
N ASP A 393 12.30 16.80 -12.46
CA ASP A 393 12.30 16.91 -13.93
C ASP A 393 13.49 16.16 -14.59
N ALA A 394 14.61 16.03 -13.88
CA ALA A 394 15.76 15.22 -14.34
C ALA A 394 15.38 13.73 -14.35
N PHE A 395 14.75 13.23 -13.30
CA PHE A 395 14.25 11.86 -13.22
C PHE A 395 13.22 11.56 -14.34
N LEU A 396 12.28 12.47 -14.57
CA LEU A 396 11.28 12.30 -15.63
C LEU A 396 11.92 12.31 -17.04
N ARG A 397 12.94 13.12 -17.28
CA ARG A 397 13.67 13.08 -18.59
C ARG A 397 14.33 11.74 -18.85
N GLU A 398 14.77 11.04 -17.80
CA GLU A 398 15.47 9.76 -17.91
C GLU A 398 14.50 8.58 -18.00
N TYR A 399 13.43 8.58 -17.19
CA TYR A 399 12.58 7.41 -16.98
C TYR A 399 11.17 7.52 -17.56
N ALA A 400 10.70 8.71 -17.97
CA ALA A 400 9.37 8.82 -18.58
C ALA A 400 9.32 8.14 -19.95
N VAL A 401 8.29 7.33 -20.15
CA VAL A 401 7.98 6.71 -21.44
C VAL A 401 7.36 7.77 -22.34
N LYS A 402 7.91 7.94 -23.55
CA LYS A 402 7.45 8.92 -24.54
C LYS A 402 6.21 8.43 -25.29
#